data_fe57c3ed6fea38a96c74256a37b275c9
#
_entry.id   fe57c3ed6fea38a96c74256a37b275c9
#
_cell.length_a   1.000
_cell.length_b   1.000
_cell.length_c   1.000
_cell.angle_alpha   90.00
_cell.angle_beta   90.00
_cell.angle_gamma   90.00
#
_symmetry.space_group_name_H-M   'P 1'
#
loop_
_entity.id
_entity.type
_entity.pdbx_description
1 polymer ?
#
loop_
_entity_poly.entity_id
_entity_poly.type
_entity_poly.pdbx_seq_one_letter_code
_entity_poly.pdbx_strand_id
1 'polypeptide(L)'
;MTDESRLLAVDGVRFFGVMSASISHEIKNVLAIIKENAGLLEDMLAMNAKGIPLDPERLTRLAQSIDRQVARGDGVARNMNRFAHSADHPSETVDVHETIRFVIDLADRLIAMKGRPPRIEAVANPVTAVTSRFFLERLIWACLWQALEVCAPEETISVVAEKTGAVVRIRFQGVAEDFFTTGAPFPSPGEAAVCRMLGARLSADENAKEIVIVLN
;
A
#
# COMPACT_ATOMS: atom_id res chain seq x y z
N MET A 1 20.56 -0.69 23.93
CA MET A 1 19.57 -1.02 22.92
C MET A 1 19.61 -2.53 22.76
N THR A 2 18.48 -3.22 22.96
CA THR A 2 18.40 -4.68 22.80
C THR A 2 18.49 -5.05 21.33
N ASP A 3 18.87 -6.30 21.00
CA ASP A 3 18.90 -6.79 19.62
C ASP A 3 17.50 -6.67 18.96
N GLU A 4 16.45 -6.88 19.72
CA GLU A 4 15.08 -6.71 19.27
C GLU A 4 14.75 -5.26 18.90
N SER A 5 15.13 -4.29 19.75
CA SER A 5 14.95 -2.86 19.44
C SER A 5 15.69 -2.45 18.17
N ARG A 6 16.85 -3.06 17.91
CA ARG A 6 17.62 -2.84 16.70
C ARG A 6 16.94 -3.42 15.47
N LEU A 7 16.39 -4.64 15.58
CA LEU A 7 15.62 -5.28 14.50
C LEU A 7 14.39 -4.45 14.14
N LEU A 8 13.62 -4.00 15.12
CA LEU A 8 12.44 -3.14 14.90
C LEU A 8 12.83 -1.83 14.21
N ALA A 9 13.90 -1.16 14.66
CA ALA A 9 14.33 0.08 14.06
C ALA A 9 14.78 -0.10 12.61
N VAL A 10 15.57 -1.13 12.32
CA VAL A 10 16.04 -1.42 10.94
C VAL A 10 14.89 -1.80 10.04
N ASP A 11 13.97 -2.63 10.52
CA ASP A 11 12.80 -3.07 9.75
C ASP A 11 11.84 -1.89 9.47
N GLY A 12 11.58 -1.05 10.46
CA GLY A 12 10.80 0.16 10.31
C GLY A 12 11.39 1.15 9.29
N VAL A 13 12.70 1.39 9.36
CA VAL A 13 13.40 2.27 8.39
C VAL A 13 13.34 1.68 6.97
N ARG A 14 13.49 0.36 6.81
CA ARG A 14 13.34 -0.29 5.50
C ARG A 14 11.94 -0.13 4.94
N PHE A 15 10.93 -0.37 5.75
CA PHE A 15 9.54 -0.18 5.35
C PHE A 15 9.27 1.27 4.93
N PHE A 16 9.70 2.24 5.76
CA PHE A 16 9.58 3.65 5.44
C PHE A 16 10.30 4.00 4.13
N GLY A 17 11.50 3.46 3.91
CA GLY A 17 12.27 3.66 2.68
C GLY A 17 11.58 3.11 1.43
N VAL A 18 11.01 1.90 1.51
CA VAL A 18 10.28 1.27 0.40
C VAL A 18 9.05 2.09 0.01
N MET A 19 8.24 2.50 1.00
CA MET A 19 7.04 3.29 0.76
C MET A 19 7.38 4.69 0.23
N SER A 20 8.38 5.36 0.82
CA SER A 20 8.83 6.69 0.34
C SER A 20 9.37 6.65 -1.08
N ALA A 21 10.09 5.59 -1.46
CA ALA A 21 10.56 5.40 -2.83
C ALA A 21 9.38 5.20 -3.81
N SER A 22 8.38 4.40 -3.44
CA SER A 22 7.16 4.20 -4.24
C SER A 22 6.42 5.52 -4.46
N ILE A 23 6.19 6.29 -3.40
CA ILE A 23 5.54 7.60 -3.44
C ILE A 23 6.32 8.59 -4.31
N SER A 24 7.65 8.65 -4.16
CA SER A 24 8.51 9.53 -4.97
C SER A 24 8.40 9.23 -6.46
N HIS A 25 8.32 7.96 -6.83
CA HIS A 25 8.09 7.55 -8.21
C HIS A 25 6.72 7.99 -8.72
N GLU A 26 5.68 7.87 -7.89
CA GLU A 26 4.33 8.28 -8.25
C GLU A 26 4.25 9.79 -8.49
N ILE A 27 4.87 10.60 -7.63
CA ILE A 27 4.98 12.06 -7.81
C ILE A 27 5.71 12.38 -9.13
N LYS A 28 6.82 11.70 -9.42
CA LYS A 28 7.54 11.90 -10.68
C LYS A 28 6.68 11.58 -11.89
N ASN A 29 5.88 10.53 -11.86
CA ASN A 29 4.97 10.15 -12.93
C ASN A 29 3.90 11.24 -13.16
N VAL A 30 3.28 11.73 -12.08
CA VAL A 30 2.30 12.82 -12.14
C VAL A 30 2.91 14.07 -12.79
N LEU A 31 4.09 14.49 -12.32
CA LEU A 31 4.79 15.66 -12.85
C LEU A 31 5.22 15.49 -14.33
N ALA A 32 5.62 14.27 -14.72
CA ALA A 32 5.99 13.98 -16.11
C ALA A 32 4.79 14.13 -17.05
N ILE A 33 3.61 13.62 -16.67
CA ILE A 33 2.40 13.75 -17.49
C ILE A 33 1.94 15.23 -17.55
N ILE A 34 2.02 15.97 -16.45
CA ILE A 34 1.70 17.42 -16.45
C ILE A 34 2.63 18.15 -17.42
N LYS A 35 3.94 17.88 -17.34
CA LYS A 35 4.95 18.51 -18.22
C LYS A 35 4.71 18.17 -19.68
N GLU A 36 4.38 16.91 -20.01
CA GLU A 36 4.06 16.50 -21.37
C GLU A 36 2.84 17.25 -21.93
N ASN A 37 1.75 17.31 -21.14
CA ASN A 37 0.55 18.05 -21.56
C ASN A 37 0.82 19.57 -21.73
N ALA A 38 1.65 20.16 -20.86
CA ALA A 38 2.07 21.56 -20.99
C ALA A 38 2.89 21.77 -22.28
N GLY A 39 3.83 20.89 -22.61
CA GLY A 39 4.59 20.94 -23.85
C GLY A 39 3.70 20.84 -25.11
N LEU A 40 2.72 19.93 -25.09
CA LEU A 40 1.73 19.83 -26.17
C LEU A 40 0.91 21.11 -26.34
N LEU A 41 0.59 21.81 -25.23
CA LEU A 41 -0.08 23.11 -25.29
C LEU A 41 0.82 24.18 -25.91
N GLU A 42 2.11 24.24 -25.55
CA GLU A 42 3.08 25.15 -26.14
C GLU A 42 3.22 24.93 -27.66
N ASP A 43 3.31 23.65 -28.08
CA ASP A 43 3.38 23.30 -29.51
C ASP A 43 2.13 23.78 -30.29
N MET A 44 0.94 23.59 -29.72
CA MET A 44 -0.32 24.03 -30.32
C MET A 44 -0.35 25.57 -30.48
N LEU A 45 0.11 26.30 -29.46
CA LEU A 45 0.21 27.75 -29.52
C LEU A 45 1.23 28.21 -30.57
N ALA A 46 2.38 27.56 -30.71
CA ALA A 46 3.37 27.84 -31.73
C ALA A 46 2.84 27.55 -33.16
N MET A 47 2.03 26.51 -33.34
CA MET A 47 1.35 26.24 -34.61
C MET A 47 0.30 27.31 -34.95
N ASN A 48 -0.45 27.75 -33.94
CA ASN A 48 -1.45 28.80 -34.11
C ASN A 48 -0.81 30.12 -34.55
N ALA A 49 0.35 30.47 -34.02
CA ALA A 49 1.12 31.63 -34.45
C ALA A 49 1.56 31.54 -35.94
N LYS A 50 1.59 30.34 -36.53
CA LYS A 50 1.86 30.09 -37.95
C LYS A 50 0.59 30.01 -38.81
N GLY A 51 -0.58 30.32 -38.21
CA GLY A 51 -1.86 30.36 -38.94
C GLY A 51 -2.66 29.04 -38.90
N ILE A 52 -2.22 28.04 -38.12
CA ILE A 52 -2.97 26.78 -37.91
C ILE A 52 -4.00 27.02 -36.81
N PRO A 53 -5.31 26.82 -37.07
CA PRO A 53 -6.34 27.04 -36.05
C PRO A 53 -6.16 26.15 -34.84
N LEU A 54 -6.41 26.70 -33.65
CA LEU A 54 -6.49 25.91 -32.43
C LEU A 54 -7.74 25.04 -32.45
N ASP A 55 -7.58 23.79 -32.01
CA ASP A 55 -8.69 22.86 -31.78
C ASP A 55 -9.18 22.99 -30.30
N PRO A 56 -10.39 23.57 -30.07
CA PRO A 56 -10.89 23.78 -28.72
C PRO A 56 -11.12 22.46 -27.94
N GLU A 57 -11.49 21.38 -28.64
CA GLU A 57 -11.70 20.08 -27.99
C GLU A 57 -10.36 19.51 -27.50
N ARG A 58 -9.31 19.64 -28.27
CA ARG A 58 -7.96 19.20 -27.90
C ARG A 58 -7.43 19.99 -26.70
N LEU A 59 -7.63 21.30 -26.69
CA LEU A 59 -7.28 22.16 -25.55
C LEU A 59 -8.02 21.74 -24.29
N THR A 60 -9.33 21.46 -24.41
CA THR A 60 -10.14 21.01 -23.30
C THR A 60 -9.63 19.67 -22.75
N ARG A 61 -9.28 18.72 -23.61
CA ARG A 61 -8.72 17.42 -23.21
C ARG A 61 -7.38 17.57 -22.46
N LEU A 62 -6.50 18.45 -22.94
CA LEU A 62 -5.22 18.74 -22.27
C LEU A 62 -5.43 19.35 -20.88
N ALA A 63 -6.29 20.36 -20.79
CA ALA A 63 -6.62 21.00 -19.51
C ALA A 63 -7.19 19.97 -18.51
N GLN A 64 -8.15 19.15 -18.93
CA GLN A 64 -8.72 18.09 -18.09
C GLN A 64 -7.68 17.02 -17.70
N SER A 65 -6.71 16.73 -18.59
CA SER A 65 -5.63 15.80 -18.28
C SER A 65 -4.73 16.36 -17.19
N ILE A 66 -4.36 17.63 -17.27
CA ILE A 66 -3.56 18.32 -16.26
C ILE A 66 -4.31 18.33 -14.92
N ASP A 67 -5.59 18.72 -14.92
CA ASP A 67 -6.40 18.78 -13.71
C ASP A 67 -6.50 17.41 -12.99
N ARG A 68 -6.73 16.33 -13.74
CA ARG A 68 -6.70 14.98 -13.18
C ARG A 68 -5.35 14.62 -12.55
N GLN A 69 -4.24 15.03 -13.17
CA GLN A 69 -2.91 14.75 -12.60
C GLN A 69 -2.64 15.58 -11.35
N VAL A 70 -3.10 16.83 -11.31
CA VAL A 70 -3.01 17.66 -10.09
C VAL A 70 -3.79 17.02 -8.95
N ALA A 71 -5.04 16.62 -9.19
CA ALA A 71 -5.85 15.93 -8.17
C ALA A 71 -5.21 14.60 -7.69
N ARG A 72 -4.60 13.84 -8.62
CA ARG A 72 -3.84 12.63 -8.27
C ARG A 72 -2.62 12.97 -7.41
N GLY A 73 -1.85 13.99 -7.77
CA GLY A 73 -0.68 14.45 -7.01
C GLY A 73 -1.03 14.88 -5.59
N ASP A 74 -2.14 15.60 -5.43
CA ASP A 74 -2.67 15.97 -4.12
C ASP A 74 -3.05 14.75 -3.28
N GLY A 75 -3.61 13.70 -3.89
CA GLY A 75 -3.88 12.42 -3.24
C GLY A 75 -2.61 11.75 -2.73
N VAL A 76 -1.58 11.69 -3.59
CA VAL A 76 -0.26 11.13 -3.24
C VAL A 76 0.39 11.90 -2.09
N ALA A 77 0.33 13.24 -2.14
CA ALA A 77 0.88 14.10 -1.08
C ALA A 77 0.16 13.89 0.27
N ARG A 78 -1.19 13.78 0.26
CA ARG A 78 -1.96 13.45 1.47
C ARG A 78 -1.60 12.09 2.04
N ASN A 79 -1.45 11.08 1.20
CA ASN A 79 -1.05 9.73 1.63
C ASN A 79 0.36 9.74 2.22
N MET A 80 1.31 10.46 1.60
CA MET A 80 2.66 10.63 2.15
C MET A 80 2.64 11.28 3.54
N ASN A 81 1.87 12.35 3.71
CA ASN A 81 1.75 13.04 4.98
C ASN A 81 1.12 12.13 6.04
N ARG A 82 0.04 11.42 5.72
CA ARG A 82 -0.59 10.44 6.61
C ARG A 82 0.39 9.34 7.02
N PHE A 83 1.17 8.82 6.07
CA PHE A 83 2.19 7.80 6.34
C PHE A 83 3.29 8.31 7.25
N ALA A 84 3.79 9.53 7.01
CA ALA A 84 4.81 10.15 7.87
C ALA A 84 4.33 10.28 9.33
N HIS A 85 3.05 10.60 9.53
CA HIS A 85 2.44 10.74 10.86
C HIS A 85 1.96 9.42 11.50
N SER A 86 2.03 8.29 10.78
CA SER A 86 1.60 6.99 11.36
C SER A 86 2.51 6.52 12.50
N ALA A 87 3.73 7.06 12.60
CA ALA A 87 4.69 6.75 13.66
C ALA A 87 4.62 7.69 14.88
N ASP A 88 3.78 8.74 14.87
CA ASP A 88 3.77 9.75 15.93
C ASP A 88 3.25 9.21 17.26
N HIS A 89 2.38 8.21 17.23
CA HIS A 89 1.78 7.63 18.41
C HIS A 89 2.18 6.16 18.59
N PRO A 90 2.69 5.79 19.78
CA PRO A 90 3.09 4.40 20.04
C PRO A 90 1.88 3.44 20.05
N SER A 91 0.69 3.95 20.36
CA SER A 91 -0.57 3.20 20.33
C SER A 91 -1.76 4.14 20.18
N GLU A 92 -2.70 3.78 19.34
CA GLU A 92 -3.96 4.50 19.11
C GLU A 92 -5.07 3.53 18.67
N THR A 93 -6.32 3.99 18.69
CA THR A 93 -7.42 3.22 18.10
C THR A 93 -7.40 3.38 16.59
N VAL A 94 -7.21 2.29 15.88
CA VAL A 94 -7.18 2.25 14.41
C VAL A 94 -8.35 1.47 13.85
N ASP A 95 -8.92 1.95 12.73
CA ASP A 95 -9.80 1.15 11.88
C ASP A 95 -8.94 0.25 10.99
N VAL A 96 -9.09 -1.06 11.15
CA VAL A 96 -8.27 -2.06 10.46
C VAL A 96 -8.54 -2.08 8.97
N HIS A 97 -9.81 -1.93 8.57
CA HIS A 97 -10.17 -1.87 7.14
C HIS A 97 -9.60 -0.64 6.45
N GLU A 98 -9.70 0.51 7.11
CA GLU A 98 -9.10 1.74 6.61
C GLU A 98 -7.57 1.61 6.53
N THR A 99 -6.94 0.95 7.51
CA THR A 99 -5.49 0.70 7.50
C THR A 99 -5.08 -0.22 6.35
N ILE A 100 -5.83 -1.29 6.07
CA ILE A 100 -5.58 -2.19 4.93
C ILE A 100 -5.68 -1.41 3.61
N ARG A 101 -6.76 -0.64 3.41
CA ARG A 101 -6.93 0.20 2.21
C ARG A 101 -5.76 1.16 2.05
N PHE A 102 -5.40 1.83 3.13
CA PHE A 102 -4.30 2.78 3.12
C PHE A 102 -2.98 2.15 2.70
N VAL A 103 -2.64 0.95 3.21
CA VAL A 103 -1.42 0.22 2.81
C VAL A 103 -1.46 -0.16 1.33
N ILE A 104 -2.62 -0.57 0.82
CA ILE A 104 -2.80 -0.90 -0.60
C ILE A 104 -2.62 0.36 -1.47
N ASP A 105 -3.28 1.46 -1.10
CA ASP A 105 -3.17 2.74 -1.84
C ASP A 105 -1.74 3.30 -1.81
N LEU A 106 -1.05 3.16 -0.67
CA LEU A 106 0.34 3.59 -0.50
C LEU A 106 1.30 2.79 -1.38
N ALA A 107 1.00 1.50 -1.58
CA ALA A 107 1.81 0.55 -2.32
C ALA A 107 1.27 0.25 -3.73
N ASP A 108 0.27 1.00 -4.23
CA ASP A 108 -0.45 0.75 -5.49
C ASP A 108 0.50 0.41 -6.66
N ARG A 109 1.56 1.21 -6.84
CA ARG A 109 2.57 0.96 -7.88
C ARG A 109 3.30 -0.37 -7.69
N LEU A 110 3.68 -0.73 -6.46
CA LEU A 110 4.41 -1.96 -6.17
C LEU A 110 3.50 -3.18 -6.42
N ILE A 111 2.24 -3.06 -6.04
CA ILE A 111 1.21 -4.08 -6.26
C ILE A 111 0.97 -4.26 -7.77
N ALA A 112 0.81 -3.17 -8.53
CA ALA A 112 0.59 -3.21 -9.97
C ALA A 112 1.73 -3.91 -10.75
N MET A 113 2.96 -3.91 -10.21
CA MET A 113 4.08 -4.64 -10.79
C MET A 113 4.01 -6.16 -10.58
N LYS A 114 3.16 -6.63 -9.64
CA LYS A 114 3.00 -8.06 -9.30
C LYS A 114 1.77 -8.69 -9.95
N GLY A 115 0.82 -7.91 -10.43
CA GLY A 115 -0.39 -8.42 -11.07
C GLY A 115 -1.65 -7.67 -10.68
N ARG A 116 -2.68 -8.41 -10.26
CA ARG A 116 -3.97 -7.82 -9.89
C ARG A 116 -3.93 -7.21 -8.48
N PRO A 117 -4.63 -6.08 -8.27
CA PRO A 117 -4.76 -5.53 -6.93
C PRO A 117 -5.50 -6.51 -6.02
N PRO A 118 -5.13 -6.56 -4.72
CA PRO A 118 -5.82 -7.39 -3.76
C PRO A 118 -7.27 -6.92 -3.59
N ARG A 119 -8.16 -7.87 -3.33
CA ARG A 119 -9.58 -7.60 -3.04
C ARG A 119 -9.77 -7.49 -1.54
N ILE A 120 -10.33 -6.37 -1.08
CA ILE A 120 -10.72 -6.20 0.31
C ILE A 120 -12.18 -6.64 0.45
N GLU A 121 -12.43 -7.64 1.26
CA GLU A 121 -13.80 -8.08 1.54
C GLU A 121 -14.52 -7.06 2.44
N ALA A 122 -15.75 -6.73 2.04
CA ALA A 122 -16.57 -5.81 2.82
C ALA A 122 -17.04 -6.47 4.12
N VAL A 123 -17.01 -5.71 5.21
CA VAL A 123 -17.58 -6.14 6.51
C VAL A 123 -18.73 -5.22 6.89
N ALA A 124 -19.71 -5.81 7.61
CA ALA A 124 -20.89 -5.08 8.05
C ALA A 124 -20.61 -4.08 9.18
N ASN A 125 -19.59 -4.32 10.00
CA ASN A 125 -19.25 -3.48 11.15
C ASN A 125 -17.79 -3.05 11.11
N PRO A 126 -17.45 -1.85 11.62
CA PRO A 126 -16.07 -1.40 11.75
C PRO A 126 -15.24 -2.37 12.60
N VAL A 127 -14.06 -2.74 12.13
CA VAL A 127 -13.09 -3.58 12.84
C VAL A 127 -12.02 -2.66 13.41
N THR A 128 -12.05 -2.44 14.72
CA THR A 128 -11.10 -1.54 15.39
C THR A 128 -10.19 -2.30 16.34
N ALA A 129 -8.92 -1.87 16.41
CA ALA A 129 -7.92 -2.34 17.36
C ALA A 129 -7.18 -1.16 18.01
N VAL A 130 -6.69 -1.35 19.25
CA VAL A 130 -5.77 -0.40 19.89
C VAL A 130 -4.36 -0.91 19.68
N THR A 131 -3.58 -0.21 18.87
CA THR A 131 -2.27 -0.70 18.43
C THR A 131 -1.42 0.43 17.84
N SER A 132 -0.15 0.15 17.56
CA SER A 132 0.70 1.06 16.77
C SER A 132 0.31 0.99 15.29
N ARG A 133 -0.17 2.13 14.74
CA ARG A 133 -0.57 2.25 13.34
C ARG A 133 0.58 1.88 12.40
N PHE A 134 1.75 2.49 12.58
CA PHE A 134 2.91 2.27 11.73
C PHE A 134 3.34 0.80 11.65
N PHE A 135 3.42 0.13 12.79
CA PHE A 135 3.84 -1.27 12.80
C PHE A 135 2.74 -2.23 12.34
N LEU A 136 1.46 -1.86 12.49
CA LEU A 136 0.36 -2.60 11.86
C LEU A 136 0.41 -2.48 10.33
N GLU A 137 0.60 -1.26 9.80
CA GLU A 137 0.80 -1.00 8.37
C GLU A 137 1.99 -1.81 7.82
N ARG A 138 3.12 -1.82 8.58
CA ARG A 138 4.29 -2.62 8.23
C ARG A 138 4.00 -4.12 8.17
N LEU A 139 3.25 -4.65 9.13
CA LEU A 139 2.92 -6.08 9.18
C LEU A 139 1.94 -6.47 8.06
N ILE A 140 0.91 -5.66 7.82
CA ILE A 140 -0.03 -5.83 6.70
C ILE A 140 0.73 -5.84 5.37
N TRP A 141 1.65 -4.88 5.17
CA TRP A 141 2.48 -4.83 3.95
C TRP A 141 3.33 -6.08 3.78
N ALA A 142 3.98 -6.57 4.85
CA ALA A 142 4.80 -7.77 4.78
C ALA A 142 3.99 -8.98 4.31
N CYS A 143 2.84 -9.22 4.93
CA CYS A 143 1.98 -10.35 4.58
C CYS A 143 1.44 -10.23 3.16
N LEU A 144 0.98 -9.04 2.78
CA LEU A 144 0.48 -8.78 1.44
C LEU A 144 1.57 -8.98 0.38
N TRP A 145 2.77 -8.44 0.62
CA TRP A 145 3.88 -8.56 -0.32
C TRP A 145 4.30 -10.01 -0.53
N GLN A 146 4.44 -10.78 0.55
CA GLN A 146 4.79 -12.20 0.47
C GLN A 146 3.71 -13.00 -0.27
N ALA A 147 2.43 -12.72 -0.02
CA ALA A 147 1.34 -13.37 -0.74
C ALA A 147 1.38 -13.04 -2.25
N LEU A 148 1.65 -11.77 -2.60
CA LEU A 148 1.74 -11.32 -3.99
C LEU A 148 3.00 -11.83 -4.72
N GLU A 149 4.10 -12.10 -4.02
CA GLU A 149 5.33 -12.60 -4.65
C GLU A 149 5.15 -13.99 -5.24
N VAL A 150 4.28 -14.79 -4.69
CA VAL A 150 4.01 -16.17 -5.13
C VAL A 150 2.66 -16.33 -5.86
N CYS A 151 1.85 -15.27 -5.91
CA CYS A 151 0.55 -15.28 -6.57
C CYS A 151 0.71 -15.32 -8.09
N ALA A 152 -0.03 -16.20 -8.77
CA ALA A 152 -0.06 -16.20 -10.22
C ALA A 152 -0.75 -14.92 -10.76
N PRO A 153 -0.35 -14.41 -11.94
CA PRO A 153 -0.86 -13.13 -12.47
C PRO A 153 -2.39 -13.07 -12.65
N GLU A 154 -3.02 -14.20 -12.88
CA GLU A 154 -4.48 -14.35 -13.02
C GLU A 154 -5.23 -14.49 -11.69
N GLU A 155 -4.53 -14.82 -10.62
CA GLU A 155 -5.11 -14.97 -9.28
C GLU A 155 -5.20 -13.62 -8.56
N THR A 156 -5.99 -13.57 -7.52
CA THR A 156 -6.20 -12.36 -6.72
C THR A 156 -6.20 -12.72 -5.24
N ILE A 157 -5.35 -12.05 -4.48
CA ILE A 157 -5.34 -12.17 -3.01
C ILE A 157 -6.57 -11.47 -2.44
N SER A 158 -7.35 -12.18 -1.62
CA SER A 158 -8.43 -11.58 -0.83
C SER A 158 -7.94 -11.23 0.57
N VAL A 159 -8.26 -10.03 1.05
CA VAL A 159 -7.94 -9.59 2.41
C VAL A 159 -9.23 -9.41 3.20
N VAL A 160 -9.33 -10.17 4.29
CA VAL A 160 -10.51 -10.18 5.16
C VAL A 160 -10.08 -9.75 6.55
N ALA A 161 -10.76 -8.76 7.13
CA ALA A 161 -10.59 -8.39 8.54
C ALA A 161 -11.89 -8.64 9.31
N GLU A 162 -11.80 -9.32 10.43
CA GLU A 162 -12.94 -9.67 11.27
C GLU A 162 -12.61 -9.49 12.75
N LYS A 163 -13.63 -9.22 13.57
CA LYS A 163 -13.50 -9.07 15.02
C LYS A 163 -14.45 -10.03 15.72
N THR A 164 -13.90 -10.82 16.65
CA THR A 164 -14.67 -11.72 17.50
C THR A 164 -14.30 -11.44 18.95
N GLY A 165 -15.21 -10.80 19.68
CA GLY A 165 -14.92 -10.30 21.03
C GLY A 165 -13.82 -9.24 21.00
N ALA A 166 -12.73 -9.47 21.73
CA ALA A 166 -11.55 -8.58 21.73
C ALA A 166 -10.55 -8.88 20.60
N VAL A 167 -10.66 -10.06 19.98
CA VAL A 167 -9.69 -10.55 18.99
C VAL A 167 -10.02 -10.04 17.60
N VAL A 168 -9.03 -9.43 16.94
CA VAL A 168 -9.09 -9.03 15.53
C VAL A 168 -8.22 -9.99 14.72
N ARG A 169 -8.77 -10.50 13.61
CA ARG A 169 -8.06 -11.32 12.63
C ARG A 169 -8.02 -10.62 11.29
N ILE A 170 -6.84 -10.60 10.67
CA ILE A 170 -6.65 -10.16 9.28
C ILE A 170 -6.12 -11.36 8.53
N ARG A 171 -6.86 -11.81 7.51
CA ARG A 171 -6.53 -12.99 6.70
C ARG A 171 -6.22 -12.56 5.27
N PHE A 172 -5.11 -13.03 4.75
CA PHE A 172 -4.69 -12.89 3.36
C PHE A 172 -4.90 -14.24 2.69
N GLN A 173 -5.95 -14.37 1.90
CA GLN A 173 -6.43 -15.61 1.31
C GLN A 173 -6.03 -15.72 -0.15
N GLY A 174 -5.87 -16.96 -0.64
CA GLY A 174 -5.42 -17.23 -2.00
C GLY A 174 -3.89 -17.29 -2.13
N VAL A 175 -3.19 -17.59 -1.03
CA VAL A 175 -1.73 -17.75 -1.04
C VAL A 175 -1.36 -19.04 -1.76
N ALA A 176 -0.48 -18.94 -2.75
CA ALA A 176 -0.05 -20.11 -3.53
C ALA A 176 0.76 -21.12 -2.70
N GLU A 177 0.76 -22.38 -3.13
CA GLU A 177 1.46 -23.49 -2.46
C GLU A 177 2.98 -23.24 -2.35
N ASP A 178 3.55 -22.55 -3.32
CA ASP A 178 4.97 -22.20 -3.33
C ASP A 178 5.39 -21.42 -2.06
N PHE A 179 4.49 -20.63 -1.47
CA PHE A 179 4.78 -19.94 -0.21
C PHE A 179 5.11 -20.91 0.92
N PHE A 180 4.37 -22.01 1.04
CA PHE A 180 4.51 -22.98 2.13
C PHE A 180 5.69 -23.94 1.93
N THR A 181 6.18 -24.07 0.71
CA THR A 181 7.24 -25.01 0.33
C THR A 181 8.64 -24.37 0.27
N THR A 182 8.76 -23.05 0.34
CA THR A 182 10.06 -22.33 0.23
C THR A 182 11.08 -22.68 1.31
N GLY A 183 10.65 -23.25 2.44
CA GLY A 183 11.53 -23.55 3.59
C GLY A 183 12.08 -22.30 4.30
N ALA A 184 11.70 -21.09 3.89
CA ALA A 184 12.07 -19.87 4.55
C ALA A 184 11.33 -19.77 5.91
N PRO A 185 11.99 -19.28 6.98
CA PRO A 185 11.35 -19.13 8.27
C PRO A 185 10.21 -18.10 8.18
N PHE A 186 9.01 -18.51 8.58
CA PHE A 186 7.85 -17.64 8.67
C PHE A 186 7.23 -17.74 10.09
N PRO A 187 7.00 -16.62 10.78
CA PRO A 187 7.44 -15.27 10.42
C PRO A 187 8.96 -15.12 10.42
N SER A 188 9.48 -14.20 9.60
CA SER A 188 10.89 -13.78 9.64
C SER A 188 11.25 -13.14 11.01
N PRO A 189 12.54 -13.04 11.39
CA PRO A 189 12.93 -12.41 12.65
C PRO A 189 12.41 -10.96 12.82
N GLY A 190 12.33 -10.18 11.73
CA GLY A 190 11.77 -8.83 11.74
C GLY A 190 10.26 -8.83 12.01
N GLU A 191 9.51 -9.67 11.31
CA GLU A 191 8.06 -9.82 11.52
C GLU A 191 7.75 -10.34 12.92
N ALA A 192 8.52 -11.31 13.43
CA ALA A 192 8.37 -11.81 14.79
C ALA A 192 8.59 -10.71 15.84
N ALA A 193 9.56 -9.80 15.63
CA ALA A 193 9.79 -8.66 16.50
C ALA A 193 8.60 -7.67 16.46
N VAL A 194 8.08 -7.37 15.26
CA VAL A 194 6.88 -6.53 15.09
C VAL A 194 5.67 -7.18 15.78
N CYS A 195 5.46 -8.48 15.62
CA CYS A 195 4.37 -9.21 16.28
C CYS A 195 4.45 -9.09 17.81
N ARG A 196 5.64 -9.27 18.40
CA ARG A 196 5.80 -9.12 19.85
C ARG A 196 5.50 -7.70 20.33
N MET A 197 5.97 -6.69 19.58
CA MET A 197 5.67 -5.29 19.90
C MET A 197 4.18 -4.97 19.86
N LEU A 198 3.46 -5.51 18.88
CA LEU A 198 2.02 -5.30 18.71
C LEU A 198 1.15 -6.18 19.65
N GLY A 199 1.72 -7.13 20.37
CA GLY A 199 0.95 -8.18 21.04
C GLY A 199 0.20 -9.09 20.06
N ALA A 200 0.70 -9.19 18.83
CA ALA A 200 0.09 -9.93 17.74
C ALA A 200 0.70 -11.32 17.56
N ARG A 201 -0.01 -12.17 16.82
CA ARG A 201 0.51 -13.43 16.29
C ARG A 201 0.39 -13.44 14.77
N LEU A 202 1.40 -13.97 14.13
CA LEU A 202 1.45 -14.18 12.69
C LEU A 202 1.64 -15.66 12.40
N SER A 203 0.78 -16.23 11.58
CA SER A 203 0.83 -17.63 11.17
C SER A 203 0.44 -17.80 9.72
N ALA A 204 0.81 -18.91 9.13
CA ALA A 204 0.39 -19.35 7.83
C ALA A 204 -0.32 -20.70 7.94
N ASP A 205 -1.41 -20.88 7.22
CA ASP A 205 -2.20 -22.10 7.15
C ASP A 205 -2.21 -22.61 5.71
N GLU A 206 -1.48 -23.71 5.49
CA GLU A 206 -1.35 -24.36 4.17
C GLU A 206 -2.69 -24.92 3.68
N ASN A 207 -3.49 -25.50 4.59
CA ASN A 207 -4.77 -26.10 4.22
C ASN A 207 -5.80 -25.04 3.80
N ALA A 208 -5.80 -23.90 4.50
CA ALA A 208 -6.66 -22.76 4.18
C ALA A 208 -6.05 -21.85 3.09
N LYS A 209 -4.79 -22.06 2.71
CA LYS A 209 -4.02 -21.20 1.78
C LYS A 209 -4.07 -19.74 2.19
N GLU A 210 -3.78 -19.46 3.46
CA GLU A 210 -3.86 -18.10 4.01
C GLU A 210 -2.71 -17.76 4.96
N ILE A 211 -2.40 -16.46 5.00
CA ILE A 211 -1.57 -15.84 6.05
C ILE A 211 -2.51 -15.11 7.00
N VAL A 212 -2.29 -15.24 8.31
CA VAL A 212 -3.20 -14.70 9.34
C VAL A 212 -2.43 -13.87 10.37
N ILE A 213 -2.86 -12.62 10.53
CA ILE A 213 -2.48 -11.76 11.66
C ILE A 213 -3.60 -11.82 12.70
N VAL A 214 -3.25 -12.06 13.96
CA VAL A 214 -4.19 -12.04 15.10
C VAL A 214 -3.72 -10.97 16.08
N LEU A 215 -4.56 -9.97 16.36
CA LEU A 215 -4.39 -8.95 17.39
C LEU A 215 -5.33 -9.29 18.57
N ASN A 216 -4.81 -9.20 19.80
CA ASN A 216 -5.57 -9.49 21.04
C ASN A 216 -6.00 -8.20 21.74
#